data_93a79c58c0cc4b77b3505210446d6298
#
_entry.id   93a79c58c0cc4b77b3505210446d6298
#
_cell.length_a   1.000
_cell.length_b   1.000
_cell.length_c   1.000
_cell.angle_alpha   90.00
_cell.angle_beta   90.00
_cell.angle_gamma   90.00
#
_symmetry.space_group_name_H-M   'P 1'
#
loop_
_entity.id
_entity.type
_entity.pdbx_description
1 polymer ?
#
loop_
_entity_poly.entity_id
_entity_poly.type
_entity_poly.pdbx_seq_one_letter_code
_entity_poly.pdbx_strand_id
1 'polypeptide(L)'
;MYTYLTPPQRLALLKNIINSVEDGSFTPRIVRSEKLSVPSPICICAPSEQNIIIYYFSPNKGQYIFHLQELSLVHAFHDFLVYLPESSMVYSEEESKELLHSVYDKYNNLYN
;
A
#
# COMPACT_ATOMS: atom_id res chain seq x y z
N MET A 1 13.52 12.68 8.48
CA MET A 1 12.40 13.55 8.87
C MET A 1 11.14 13.07 8.20
N TYR A 2 10.05 12.99 8.94
CA TYR A 2 8.78 12.54 8.43
C TYR A 2 8.06 13.73 7.77
N THR A 3 7.77 13.60 6.47
CA THR A 3 7.14 14.69 5.71
C THR A 3 5.72 14.30 5.31
N TYR A 4 4.75 15.10 5.68
CA TYR A 4 3.36 14.86 5.30
C TYR A 4 3.05 15.54 3.98
N LEU A 5 2.25 14.85 3.16
CA LEU A 5 1.76 15.42 1.92
C LEU A 5 0.67 16.45 2.21
N THR A 6 0.69 17.55 1.46
CA THR A 6 -0.42 18.51 1.48
C THR A 6 -1.65 17.92 0.80
N PRO A 7 -2.87 18.45 1.04
CA PRO A 7 -4.06 17.97 0.32
C PRO A 7 -3.92 17.94 -1.20
N PRO A 8 -3.41 18.99 -1.88
CA PRO A 8 -3.19 18.92 -3.32
C PRO A 8 -2.22 17.82 -3.73
N GLN A 9 -1.17 17.57 -2.94
CA GLN A 9 -0.22 16.49 -3.22
C GLN A 9 -0.86 15.13 -3.07
N ARG A 10 -1.75 14.94 -2.08
CA ARG A 10 -2.49 13.69 -1.90
C ARG A 10 -3.39 13.42 -3.08
N LEU A 11 -4.10 14.44 -3.57
CA LEU A 11 -4.95 14.31 -4.76
C LEU A 11 -4.13 13.93 -5.98
N ALA A 12 -2.98 14.58 -6.18
CA ALA A 12 -2.10 14.27 -7.31
C ALA A 12 -1.60 12.83 -7.24
N LEU A 13 -1.22 12.37 -6.05
CA LEU A 13 -0.77 10.99 -5.86
C LEU A 13 -1.90 9.99 -6.16
N LEU A 14 -3.10 10.24 -5.62
CA LEU A 14 -4.25 9.38 -5.89
C LEU A 14 -4.58 9.34 -7.38
N LYS A 15 -4.52 10.47 -8.06
CA LYS A 15 -4.78 10.52 -9.49
C LYS A 15 -3.75 9.71 -10.28
N ASN A 16 -2.48 9.79 -9.89
CA ASN A 16 -1.43 9.00 -10.53
C ASN A 16 -1.65 7.50 -10.32
N ILE A 17 -2.07 7.08 -9.11
CA ILE A 17 -2.39 5.69 -8.83
C ILE A 17 -3.56 5.24 -9.70
N ILE A 18 -4.62 6.04 -9.78
CA ILE A 18 -5.80 5.72 -10.60
C ILE A 18 -5.42 5.59 -12.06
N ASN A 19 -4.61 6.50 -12.58
CA ASN A 19 -4.14 6.44 -13.96
C ASN A 19 -3.35 5.15 -14.23
N SER A 20 -2.51 4.73 -13.30
CA SER A 20 -1.75 3.49 -13.40
C SER A 20 -2.66 2.25 -13.36
N VAL A 21 -3.75 2.32 -12.61
CA VAL A 21 -4.77 1.27 -12.58
C VAL A 21 -5.49 1.17 -13.93
N GLU A 22 -5.87 2.32 -14.48
CA GLU A 22 -6.62 2.37 -15.74
C GLU A 22 -5.78 1.94 -16.94
N ASP A 23 -4.47 2.23 -16.94
CA ASP A 23 -3.59 1.81 -18.02
C ASP A 23 -3.07 0.36 -17.86
N GLY A 24 -3.41 -0.29 -16.75
CA GLY A 24 -3.06 -1.68 -16.51
C GLY A 24 -1.66 -1.90 -15.92
N SER A 25 -0.90 -0.84 -15.63
CA SER A 25 0.44 -0.99 -15.06
C SER A 25 0.44 -1.29 -13.56
N PHE A 26 -0.69 -1.12 -12.91
CA PHE A 26 -0.82 -1.38 -11.47
C PHE A 26 -2.17 -2.03 -11.17
N THR A 27 -2.14 -3.12 -10.40
CA THR A 27 -3.35 -3.81 -9.94
C THR A 27 -3.50 -3.59 -8.44
N PRO A 28 -4.49 -2.80 -8.00
CA PRO A 28 -4.67 -2.51 -6.58
C PRO A 28 -5.41 -3.63 -5.87
N ARG A 29 -5.02 -3.90 -4.63
CA ARG A 29 -5.78 -4.75 -3.72
C ARG A 29 -5.77 -4.09 -2.36
N ILE A 30 -6.92 -3.57 -1.95
CA ILE A 30 -7.05 -2.82 -0.70
C ILE A 30 -7.37 -3.77 0.44
N VAL A 31 -6.64 -3.64 1.53
CA VAL A 31 -6.84 -4.46 2.73
C VAL A 31 -7.98 -3.87 3.55
N ARG A 32 -8.84 -4.75 4.08
CA ARG A 32 -9.91 -4.33 4.98
C ARG A 32 -9.30 -3.92 6.31
N SER A 33 -9.46 -2.67 6.69
CA SER A 33 -8.84 -2.14 7.92
C SER A 33 -9.35 -2.83 9.18
N GLU A 34 -10.61 -3.28 9.17
CA GLU A 34 -11.20 -3.99 10.31
C GLU A 34 -10.61 -5.39 10.52
N LYS A 35 -9.89 -5.91 9.51
CA LYS A 35 -9.25 -7.22 9.59
C LYS A 35 -7.78 -7.15 9.91
N LEU A 36 -7.17 -5.97 9.80
CA LEU A 36 -5.75 -5.79 9.98
C LEU A 36 -5.47 -4.84 11.13
N SER A 37 -4.90 -5.37 12.21
CA SER A 37 -4.57 -4.56 13.39
C SER A 37 -3.09 -4.16 13.33
N VAL A 38 -2.78 -3.16 12.53
CA VAL A 38 -1.43 -2.62 12.40
C VAL A 38 -1.41 -1.23 13.02
N PRO A 39 -0.63 -1.02 14.08
CA PRO A 39 -0.63 0.26 14.81
C PRO A 39 0.03 1.42 14.07
N SER A 40 0.85 1.12 13.06
CA SER A 40 1.58 2.15 12.31
C SER A 40 1.68 1.76 10.84
N PRO A 41 1.85 2.74 9.94
CA PRO A 41 2.01 2.45 8.53
C PRO A 41 3.23 1.56 8.28
N ILE A 42 3.03 0.50 7.52
CA ILE A 42 4.08 -0.41 7.13
C ILE A 42 3.96 -0.68 5.64
N CYS A 43 5.08 -0.74 4.95
CA CYS A 43 5.12 -1.06 3.53
C CYS A 43 6.11 -2.19 3.31
N ILE A 44 5.67 -3.24 2.65
CA ILE A 44 6.51 -4.39 2.34
C ILE A 44 6.70 -4.45 0.83
N CYS A 45 7.94 -4.41 0.39
CA CYS A 45 8.29 -4.46 -1.02
C CYS A 45 9.15 -5.67 -1.33
N ALA A 46 8.86 -6.33 -2.44
CA ALA A 46 9.63 -7.46 -2.95
C ALA A 46 10.28 -7.07 -4.27
N PRO A 47 11.41 -6.35 -4.26
CA PRO A 47 12.05 -5.90 -5.49
C PRO A 47 12.65 -7.03 -6.31
N SER A 48 12.91 -8.18 -5.70
CA SER A 48 13.41 -9.38 -6.38
C SER A 48 13.05 -10.62 -5.56
N GLU A 49 13.33 -11.80 -6.11
CA GLU A 49 13.08 -13.07 -5.43
C GLU A 49 14.02 -13.30 -4.23
N GLN A 50 15.06 -12.49 -4.10
CA GLN A 50 16.09 -12.64 -3.07
C GLN A 50 16.08 -11.52 -2.04
N ASN A 51 15.19 -10.54 -2.20
CA ASN A 51 15.18 -9.36 -1.35
C ASN A 51 13.77 -8.98 -0.93
N ILE A 52 13.64 -8.62 0.34
CA ILE A 52 12.44 -7.99 0.88
C ILE A 52 12.87 -6.71 1.57
N ILE A 53 12.16 -5.63 1.33
CA ILE A 53 12.40 -4.35 1.99
C ILE A 53 11.13 -3.99 2.74
N ILE A 54 11.28 -3.70 4.03
CA ILE A 54 10.17 -3.30 4.89
C ILE A 54 10.41 -1.87 5.35
N TYR A 55 9.45 -1.00 5.07
CA TYR A 55 9.43 0.37 5.56
C TYR A 55 8.44 0.46 6.70
N TYR A 56 8.89 0.92 7.84
CA TYR A 56 8.05 1.12 9.02
C TYR A 56 8.12 2.58 9.44
N PHE A 57 6.96 3.21 9.58
CA PHE A 57 6.86 4.62 9.93
C PHE A 57 6.37 4.76 11.36
N SER A 58 7.27 5.14 12.26
CA SER A 58 6.92 5.38 13.66
C SER A 58 6.53 6.85 13.84
N PRO A 59 5.38 7.15 14.44
CA PRO A 59 4.98 8.55 14.68
C PRO A 59 5.97 9.33 15.54
N ASN A 60 6.69 8.65 16.45
CA ASN A 60 7.55 9.31 17.43
C ASN A 60 9.03 9.23 17.08
N LYS A 61 9.45 8.27 16.27
CA LYS A 61 10.87 7.99 16.05
C LYS A 61 11.31 8.07 14.59
N GLY A 62 10.36 8.34 13.68
CA GLY A 62 10.67 8.46 12.26
C GLY A 62 10.59 7.14 11.50
N GLN A 63 11.37 7.03 10.46
CA GLN A 63 11.31 5.91 9.52
C GLN A 63 12.38 4.87 9.82
N TYR A 64 11.97 3.60 9.77
CA TYR A 64 12.87 2.46 9.83
C TYR A 64 12.80 1.70 8.50
N ILE A 65 13.95 1.24 8.04
CA ILE A 65 14.05 0.44 6.82
C ILE A 65 14.75 -0.85 7.16
N PHE A 66 14.11 -1.98 6.86
CA PHE A 66 14.69 -3.31 7.05
C PHE A 66 14.89 -3.95 5.69
N HIS A 67 16.11 -4.41 5.44
CA HIS A 67 16.43 -5.13 4.22
C HIS A 67 16.71 -6.59 4.58
N LEU A 68 15.84 -7.48 4.14
CA LEU A 68 15.93 -8.91 4.42
C LEU A 68 16.52 -9.65 3.23
N GLN A 69 17.56 -10.42 3.46
CA GLN A 69 18.23 -11.25 2.45
C GLN A 69 18.36 -12.71 2.86
N GLU A 70 17.98 -13.04 4.09
CA GLU A 70 17.95 -14.43 4.55
C GLU A 70 16.83 -15.15 3.81
N LEU A 71 17.17 -16.24 3.11
CA LEU A 71 16.27 -16.87 2.15
C LEU A 71 14.96 -17.39 2.75
N SER A 72 14.99 -17.97 3.93
CA SER A 72 13.76 -18.49 4.53
C SER A 72 12.80 -17.36 4.91
N LEU A 73 13.31 -16.23 5.39
CA LEU A 73 12.49 -15.06 5.67
C LEU A 73 11.96 -14.42 4.37
N VAL A 74 12.82 -14.31 3.37
CA VAL A 74 12.42 -13.77 2.08
C VAL A 74 11.30 -14.61 1.46
N HIS A 75 11.42 -15.93 1.47
CA HIS A 75 10.40 -16.83 0.94
C HIS A 75 9.09 -16.72 1.73
N ALA A 76 9.17 -16.59 3.05
CA ALA A 76 7.97 -16.43 3.87
C ALA A 76 7.21 -15.14 3.52
N PHE A 77 7.92 -14.03 3.31
CA PHE A 77 7.29 -12.78 2.90
C PHE A 77 6.74 -12.84 1.47
N HIS A 78 7.44 -13.49 0.55
CA HIS A 78 6.92 -13.71 -0.79
C HIS A 78 5.62 -14.50 -0.77
N ASP A 79 5.58 -15.59 -0.02
CA ASP A 79 4.36 -16.37 0.14
C ASP A 79 3.22 -15.54 0.73
N PHE A 80 3.51 -14.74 1.75
CA PHE A 80 2.53 -13.84 2.35
C PHE A 80 1.97 -12.88 1.30
N LEU A 81 2.83 -12.25 0.50
CA LEU A 81 2.40 -11.28 -0.51
C LEU A 81 1.60 -11.93 -1.64
N VAL A 82 1.91 -13.19 -1.98
CA VAL A 82 1.16 -13.94 -3.00
C VAL A 82 -0.22 -14.34 -2.49
N TYR A 83 -0.31 -14.82 -1.25
CA TYR A 83 -1.58 -15.32 -0.71
C TYR A 83 -2.49 -14.23 -0.14
N LEU A 84 -1.93 -13.09 0.26
CA LEU A 84 -2.73 -12.01 0.83
C LEU A 84 -3.88 -11.56 -0.08
N PRO A 85 -3.68 -11.35 -1.40
CA PRO A 85 -4.77 -10.96 -2.28
C PRO A 85 -5.91 -11.99 -2.40
N GLU A 86 -5.63 -13.27 -2.11
CA GLU A 86 -6.63 -14.33 -2.15
C GLU A 86 -7.39 -14.48 -0.83
N SER A 87 -7.00 -13.74 0.20
CA SER A 87 -7.61 -13.86 1.51
C SER A 87 -8.86 -12.99 1.64
N SER A 88 -9.71 -13.32 2.63
CA SER A 88 -10.87 -12.49 2.96
C SER A 88 -10.50 -11.15 3.59
N MET A 89 -9.22 -10.93 3.89
CA MET A 89 -8.72 -9.67 4.45
C MET A 89 -8.63 -8.56 3.41
N VAL A 90 -8.74 -8.91 2.12
CA VAL A 90 -8.50 -7.98 1.02
C VAL A 90 -9.73 -7.87 0.15
N TYR A 91 -10.08 -6.67 -0.25
CA TYR A 91 -11.14 -6.43 -1.22
C TYR A 91 -10.74 -7.00 -2.58
N SER A 92 -11.74 -7.37 -3.40
CA SER A 92 -11.49 -7.78 -4.77
C SER A 92 -10.84 -6.66 -5.57
N GLU A 93 -10.29 -6.98 -6.74
CA GLU A 93 -9.69 -5.98 -7.61
C GLU A 93 -10.71 -4.91 -8.00
N GLU A 94 -11.92 -5.31 -8.36
CA GLU A 94 -12.97 -4.37 -8.76
C GLU A 94 -13.42 -3.49 -7.61
N GLU A 95 -13.65 -4.08 -6.43
CA GLU A 95 -13.99 -3.31 -5.23
C GLU A 95 -12.87 -2.34 -4.85
N SER A 96 -11.62 -2.76 -5.01
CA SER A 96 -10.46 -1.90 -4.73
C SER A 96 -10.42 -0.70 -5.67
N LYS A 97 -10.71 -0.92 -6.96
CA LYS A 97 -10.78 0.17 -7.94
C LYS A 97 -11.90 1.15 -7.61
N GLU A 98 -13.07 0.64 -7.25
CA GLU A 98 -14.21 1.47 -6.85
C GLU A 98 -13.90 2.30 -5.61
N LEU A 99 -13.23 1.70 -4.63
CA LEU A 99 -12.82 2.41 -3.42
C LEU A 99 -11.83 3.53 -3.73
N LEU A 100 -10.86 3.29 -4.62
CA LEU A 100 -9.90 4.31 -5.03
C LEU A 100 -10.61 5.51 -5.67
N HIS A 101 -11.54 5.25 -6.59
CA HIS A 101 -12.32 6.30 -7.22
C HIS A 101 -13.18 7.06 -6.21
N SER A 102 -13.80 6.33 -5.30
CA SER A 102 -14.63 6.92 -4.26
C SER A 102 -13.82 7.85 -3.34
N VAL A 103 -12.64 7.41 -2.94
CA VAL A 103 -11.74 8.23 -2.12
C VAL A 103 -11.28 9.47 -2.87
N TYR A 104 -10.92 9.31 -4.14
CA TYR A 104 -10.51 10.44 -4.97
C TYR A 104 -11.63 11.47 -5.09
N ASP A 105 -12.84 11.03 -5.41
CA ASP A 105 -13.98 11.93 -5.56
C ASP A 105 -14.29 12.68 -4.27
N LYS A 106 -14.22 11.98 -3.14
CA LYS A 106 -14.46 12.57 -1.83
C LYS A 106 -13.44 13.68 -1.53
N TYR A 107 -12.15 13.41 -1.73
CA TYR A 107 -11.12 14.40 -1.48
C TYR A 107 -11.15 15.53 -2.50
N ASN A 108 -11.44 15.24 -3.75
CA ASN A 108 -11.57 16.25 -4.78
C ASN A 108 -12.68 17.24 -4.46
N ASN A 109 -13.82 16.75 -3.98
CA ASN A 109 -14.94 17.61 -3.59
C ASN A 109 -14.64 18.42 -2.33
N LEU A 110 -13.80 17.91 -1.42
CA LEU A 110 -13.41 18.63 -0.20
C LEU A 110 -12.44 19.78 -0.45
N TYR A 111 -11.55 19.62 -1.43
CA TYR A 111 -10.45 20.55 -1.63
C TYR A 111 -10.53 21.39 -2.91
N ASN A 112 -11.61 21.24 -3.66
CA ASN A 112 -11.85 22.07 -4.85
C ASN A 112 -13.14 22.92 -4.70
#